data_1836dc2e393dea9c984415be1ae59723
#
_entry.id   1836dc2e393dea9c984415be1ae59723
#
_cell.length_a   1.000
_cell.length_b   1.000
_cell.length_c   1.000
_cell.angle_alpha   90.00
_cell.angle_beta   90.00
_cell.angle_gamma   90.00
#
_symmetry.space_group_name_H-M   'P 1'
#
loop_
_entity.id
_entity.type
_entity.pdbx_description
1 polymer ?
#
loop_
_entity_poly.entity_id
_entity_poly.type
_entity_poly.pdbx_seq_one_letter_code
_entity_poly.pdbx_strand_id
1 'polypeptide(L)'
;MVTSSTATGSGQTEAPSDISQELAAFKALTTDEQLGLLWVVYENMGGSITPAAPAAAGPQFTESLFNTIKGMEEADQMAFMRDLVENNKTENTEAYSKFEADNKLLFWYQLSEGMAAGEVIPVPDDYEMSGATSQVFNKITALEFNQQITLLRHCVVDMGA
;
A
#
# COMPACT_ATOMS: atom_id res chain seq x y z
N MET A 1 16.53 -33.73 -3.32
CA MET A 1 16.02 -33.46 -3.26
C MET A 1 15.48 -33.14 -2.81
N VAL A 2 15.18 -32.96 -2.76
CA VAL A 2 14.46 -32.49 -2.47
C VAL A 2 13.86 -32.20 -2.11
N THR A 3 13.64 -32.19 -2.07
CA THR A 3 12.89 -31.82 -1.85
C THR A 3 12.25 -31.36 -1.60
N SER A 4 12.13 -31.37 -1.57
CA SER A 4 11.39 -30.84 -1.36
C SER A 4 10.75 -30.46 -1.15
N SER A 5 10.56 -30.45 -1.13
CA SER A 5 9.78 -30.03 -0.96
C SER A 5 9.16 -29.71 -0.67
N THR A 6 9.07 -29.76 -0.56
CA THR A 6 8.31 -29.45 -0.29
C THR A 6 7.71 -28.99 0.01
N ALA A 7 7.59 -28.82 0.07
CA ALA A 7 6.92 -28.33 0.35
C ALA A 7 6.35 -28.01 0.63
N THR A 8 6.19 -27.96 0.79
CA THR A 8 5.52 -27.78 1.09
C THR A 8 4.86 -27.21 1.24
N GLY A 9 4.82 -26.98 1.16
CA GLY A 9 3.99 -26.29 1.01
C GLY A 9 3.30 -25.91 1.81
N SER A 10 3.29 -26.03 2.22
CA SER A 10 2.53 -25.81 2.94
C SER A 10 1.93 -24.80 3.01
N GLY A 11 1.75 -24.51 2.74
CA GLY A 11 0.96 -23.76 2.72
C GLY A 11 0.78 -22.73 3.42
N GLN A 12 1.11 -22.37 3.56
CA GLN A 12 0.91 -21.44 4.21
C GLN A 12 0.18 -20.58 3.79
N THR A 13 -0.25 -20.20 4.28
CA THR A 13 -1.20 -19.43 4.14
C THR A 13 -0.85 -18.12 4.16
N GLU A 14 0.20 -17.70 4.48
CA GLU A 14 0.48 -16.44 4.45
C GLU A 14 0.75 -15.95 3.16
N ALA A 15 1.58 -15.04 2.88
CA ALA A 15 1.87 -14.50 1.57
C ALA A 15 2.20 -15.65 0.68
N PRO A 16 1.55 -15.76 -0.45
CA PRO A 16 1.88 -16.80 -1.41
C PRO A 16 3.34 -16.69 -1.78
N SER A 17 3.95 -17.84 -2.00
CA SER A 17 5.37 -17.85 -2.26
C SER A 17 5.74 -17.07 -3.52
N ASP A 18 4.79 -16.92 -4.44
CA ASP A 18 5.10 -16.23 -5.70
C ASP A 18 5.10 -14.70 -5.53
N ILE A 19 4.70 -14.17 -4.38
CA ILE A 19 4.83 -12.74 -4.12
C ILE A 19 5.73 -12.44 -2.92
N SER A 20 6.26 -13.47 -2.26
CA SER A 20 7.03 -13.23 -1.04
C SER A 20 8.32 -12.47 -1.31
N GLN A 21 8.94 -12.68 -2.47
CA GLN A 21 10.15 -11.95 -2.82
C GLN A 21 9.85 -10.49 -3.07
N GLU A 22 8.76 -10.22 -3.77
CA GLU A 22 8.37 -8.85 -4.07
C GLU A 22 7.98 -8.12 -2.80
N LEU A 23 7.28 -8.80 -1.90
CA LEU A 23 6.91 -8.18 -0.63
C LEU A 23 8.14 -7.86 0.20
N ALA A 24 9.09 -8.79 0.27
CA ALA A 24 10.32 -8.55 1.02
C ALA A 24 11.11 -7.39 0.40
N ALA A 25 11.15 -7.32 -0.93
CA ALA A 25 11.86 -6.26 -1.60
C ALA A 25 11.21 -4.89 -1.31
N PHE A 26 9.87 -4.85 -1.28
CA PHE A 26 9.16 -3.64 -0.92
C PHE A 26 9.51 -3.21 0.50
N LYS A 27 9.49 -4.14 1.43
CA LYS A 27 9.74 -3.81 2.83
C LYS A 27 11.18 -3.42 3.10
N ALA A 28 12.08 -3.78 2.21
CA ALA A 28 13.49 -3.39 2.35
C ALA A 28 13.76 -1.97 1.87
N LEU A 29 12.82 -1.34 1.18
CA LEU A 29 12.98 0.04 0.74
C LEU A 29 12.88 0.99 1.93
N THR A 30 13.43 2.19 1.77
CA THR A 30 13.26 3.21 2.79
C THR A 30 11.80 3.64 2.86
N THR A 31 11.44 4.33 3.92
CA THR A 31 10.08 4.81 4.11
C THR A 31 9.59 5.63 2.92
N ASP A 32 10.38 6.60 2.50
CA ASP A 32 9.95 7.46 1.40
C ASP A 32 9.93 6.71 0.07
N GLU A 33 10.83 5.74 -0.10
CA GLU A 33 10.79 4.89 -1.30
C GLU A 33 9.52 4.04 -1.32
N GLN A 34 9.13 3.51 -0.17
CA GLN A 34 7.88 2.74 -0.10
C GLN A 34 6.69 3.60 -0.46
N LEU A 35 6.65 4.83 0.06
CA LEU A 35 5.53 5.73 -0.22
C LEU A 35 5.47 6.09 -1.69
N GLY A 36 6.62 6.40 -2.28
CA GLY A 36 6.66 6.73 -3.71
C GLY A 36 6.24 5.56 -4.57
N LEU A 37 6.69 4.36 -4.21
CA LEU A 37 6.33 3.17 -4.96
C LEU A 37 4.84 2.88 -4.86
N LEU A 38 4.26 3.01 -3.67
CA LEU A 38 2.83 2.82 -3.51
C LEU A 38 2.06 3.76 -4.44
N TRP A 39 2.46 5.02 -4.48
CA TRP A 39 1.77 5.97 -5.34
C TRP A 39 1.86 5.56 -6.80
N VAL A 40 3.05 5.16 -7.25
CA VAL A 40 3.24 4.77 -8.65
C VAL A 40 2.42 3.53 -8.98
N VAL A 41 2.37 2.56 -8.07
CA VAL A 41 1.62 1.33 -8.31
C VAL A 41 0.12 1.64 -8.39
N TYR A 42 -0.40 2.43 -7.47
CA TYR A 42 -1.81 2.78 -7.52
C TYR A 42 -2.14 3.57 -8.78
N GLU A 43 -1.25 4.48 -9.17
CA GLU A 43 -1.44 5.24 -10.38
C GLU A 43 -1.46 4.32 -11.61
N ASN A 44 -0.56 3.36 -11.64
CA ASN A 44 -0.46 2.43 -12.74
C ASN A 44 -1.69 1.53 -12.84
N MET A 45 -2.24 1.14 -11.71
CA MET A 45 -3.42 0.26 -11.71
C MET A 45 -4.70 1.03 -11.96
N GLY A 46 -4.70 2.30 -11.65
CA GLY A 46 -5.83 3.16 -11.94
C GLY A 46 -7.12 2.64 -11.35
N GLY A 47 -8.19 2.81 -12.07
CA GLY A 47 -9.50 2.42 -11.59
C GLY A 47 -9.68 0.94 -11.38
N SER A 48 -8.74 0.14 -11.83
CA SER A 48 -8.87 -1.32 -11.66
C SER A 48 -8.88 -1.75 -10.21
N ILE A 49 -8.37 -0.88 -9.33
CA ILE A 49 -8.27 -1.24 -7.94
C ILE A 49 -9.44 -0.70 -7.16
N THR A 50 -10.36 -0.02 -7.82
CA THR A 50 -11.46 0.54 -7.12
C THR A 50 -12.25 -0.55 -6.55
N PRO A 51 -12.95 -0.21 -5.62
CA PRO A 51 -13.68 -1.07 -4.83
C PRO A 51 -14.89 -1.58 -5.46
N ALA A 52 -14.71 -2.18 -6.45
CA ALA A 52 -15.75 -3.00 -6.91
C ALA A 52 -15.96 -4.00 -5.86
N ALA A 53 -15.14 -3.97 -4.96
CA ALA A 53 -15.26 -4.84 -3.93
C ALA A 53 -16.42 -4.49 -3.21
N PRO A 54 -17.21 -5.32 -3.08
CA PRO A 54 -18.43 -5.10 -2.58
C PRO A 54 -18.43 -4.75 -1.15
N ALA A 55 -19.22 -5.32 -0.48
CA ALA A 55 -19.63 -4.93 0.81
C ALA A 55 -18.54 -4.76 1.85
N ALA A 56 -17.45 -5.41 1.66
CA ALA A 56 -16.40 -5.39 2.66
C ALA A 56 -15.61 -4.09 2.65
N ALA A 57 -15.54 -3.44 1.52
CA ALA A 57 -14.79 -2.21 1.42
C ALA A 57 -15.71 -1.13 0.90
N GLY A 58 -15.97 -0.15 1.68
CA GLY A 58 -16.81 0.94 1.26
C GLY A 58 -16.26 2.24 1.75
N PRO A 59 -16.43 3.30 0.95
CA PRO A 59 -15.88 4.60 1.35
C PRO A 59 -16.34 5.04 2.72
N GLN A 60 -17.53 4.62 3.12
CA GLN A 60 -18.06 5.07 4.41
C GLN A 60 -17.22 4.56 5.59
N PHE A 61 -16.48 3.48 5.40
CA PHE A 61 -15.67 2.94 6.49
C PHE A 61 -14.36 3.69 6.65
N THR A 62 -13.89 4.36 5.62
CA THR A 62 -12.62 5.07 5.66
C THR A 62 -12.78 6.58 5.62
N GLU A 63 -13.98 7.05 5.37
CA GLU A 63 -14.21 8.46 5.06
C GLU A 63 -13.81 9.38 6.19
N SER A 64 -14.10 9.00 7.41
CA SER A 64 -13.81 9.86 8.54
C SER A 64 -12.32 10.14 8.66
N LEU A 65 -11.51 9.09 8.57
CA LEU A 65 -10.07 9.27 8.67
C LEU A 65 -9.55 10.04 7.46
N PHE A 66 -10.04 9.71 6.28
CA PHE A 66 -9.57 10.40 5.08
C PHE A 66 -9.88 11.90 5.16
N ASN A 67 -11.07 12.27 5.64
CA ASN A 67 -11.42 13.68 5.80
C ASN A 67 -10.53 14.36 6.83
N THR A 68 -10.17 13.66 7.89
CA THR A 68 -9.24 14.19 8.87
C THR A 68 -7.89 14.50 8.21
N ILE A 69 -7.39 13.58 7.40
CA ILE A 69 -6.11 13.78 6.74
C ILE A 69 -6.20 14.93 5.73
N LYS A 70 -7.28 15.01 4.98
CA LYS A 70 -7.44 16.10 4.01
C LYS A 70 -7.41 17.47 4.68
N GLY A 71 -7.87 17.55 5.91
CA GLY A 71 -7.90 18.82 6.62
C GLY A 71 -6.58 19.24 7.23
N MET A 72 -5.57 18.40 7.16
CA MET A 72 -4.27 18.70 7.73
C MET A 72 -3.41 19.53 6.80
N GLU A 73 -2.37 20.12 7.36
CA GLU A 73 -1.34 20.76 6.55
C GLU A 73 -0.52 19.69 5.85
N GLU A 74 0.11 20.05 4.74
CA GLU A 74 0.83 19.07 3.94
C GLU A 74 1.93 18.36 4.73
N ALA A 75 2.63 19.09 5.59
CA ALA A 75 3.67 18.48 6.41
C ALA A 75 3.10 17.40 7.32
N ASP A 76 1.91 17.65 7.87
CA ASP A 76 1.28 16.68 8.75
C ASP A 76 0.73 15.49 7.97
N GLN A 77 0.25 15.73 6.76
CA GLN A 77 -0.19 14.62 5.90
C GLN A 77 0.99 13.70 5.58
N MET A 78 2.14 14.29 5.29
CA MET A 78 3.32 13.50 5.01
C MET A 78 3.77 12.73 6.23
N ALA A 79 3.75 13.38 7.40
CA ALA A 79 4.11 12.72 8.64
C ALA A 79 3.20 11.52 8.92
N PHE A 80 1.91 11.68 8.66
CA PHE A 80 0.96 10.59 8.87
C PHE A 80 1.31 9.38 7.97
N MET A 81 1.60 9.63 6.71
CA MET A 81 1.93 8.53 5.81
C MET A 81 3.24 7.85 6.21
N ARG A 82 4.22 8.63 6.63
CA ARG A 82 5.46 8.05 7.13
C ARG A 82 5.24 7.24 8.39
N ASP A 83 4.38 7.75 9.27
CA ASP A 83 4.06 7.03 10.51
C ASP A 83 3.39 5.70 10.22
N LEU A 84 2.56 5.62 9.18
CA LEU A 84 1.96 4.34 8.81
C LEU A 84 3.03 3.35 8.38
N VAL A 85 3.93 3.77 7.51
CA VAL A 85 4.97 2.87 7.01
C VAL A 85 5.90 2.43 8.12
N GLU A 86 6.22 3.35 9.03
CA GLU A 86 7.18 3.07 10.10
C GLU A 86 6.54 2.45 11.33
N ASN A 87 5.22 2.28 11.28
CA ASN A 87 4.46 1.69 12.38
C ASN A 87 4.58 2.50 13.67
N ASN A 88 4.66 3.80 13.52
CA ASN A 88 4.63 4.69 14.68
C ASN A 88 3.20 4.82 15.16
N LYS A 89 3.01 4.80 16.47
CA LYS A 89 1.68 4.80 17.01
C LYS A 89 1.21 6.22 17.29
N THR A 90 0.18 6.64 16.57
CA THR A 90 -0.48 7.92 16.80
C THR A 90 -1.98 7.66 16.80
N GLU A 91 -2.74 8.68 17.15
CA GLU A 91 -4.20 8.53 17.14
C GLU A 91 -4.69 8.14 15.74
N ASN A 92 -4.14 8.76 14.72
CA ASN A 92 -4.59 8.50 13.36
C ASN A 92 -4.12 7.15 12.83
N THR A 93 -2.88 6.75 13.16
CA THR A 93 -2.43 5.43 12.72
C THR A 93 -3.18 4.33 13.46
N GLU A 94 -3.59 4.57 14.69
CA GLU A 94 -4.42 3.61 15.39
C GLU A 94 -5.78 3.47 14.73
N ALA A 95 -6.35 4.58 14.28
CA ALA A 95 -7.62 4.53 13.56
C ALA A 95 -7.49 3.68 12.30
N TYR A 96 -6.39 3.87 11.58
CA TYR A 96 -6.12 3.08 10.38
C TYR A 96 -5.97 1.60 10.73
N SER A 97 -5.29 1.30 11.82
CA SER A 97 -5.00 -0.09 12.17
C SER A 97 -6.26 -0.90 12.43
N LYS A 98 -7.36 -0.23 12.71
CA LYS A 98 -8.62 -0.92 12.98
C LYS A 98 -9.40 -1.27 11.72
N PHE A 99 -8.97 -0.77 10.58
CA PHE A 99 -9.62 -1.11 9.32
C PHE A 99 -9.34 -2.56 8.96
N GLU A 100 -10.29 -3.19 8.27
CA GLU A 100 -10.02 -4.48 7.68
C GLU A 100 -9.13 -4.31 6.46
N ALA A 101 -8.54 -5.41 6.01
CA ALA A 101 -7.55 -5.37 4.95
C ALA A 101 -8.05 -4.66 3.69
N ASP A 102 -9.28 -4.96 3.27
CA ASP A 102 -9.82 -4.33 2.08
C ASP A 102 -10.04 -2.85 2.27
N ASN A 103 -10.38 -2.43 3.48
CA ASN A 103 -10.54 -1.01 3.77
C ASN A 103 -9.21 -0.30 3.83
N LYS A 104 -8.15 -0.98 4.29
CA LYS A 104 -6.82 -0.39 4.24
C LYS A 104 -6.38 -0.19 2.79
N LEU A 105 -6.66 -1.17 1.95
CA LEU A 105 -6.35 -1.06 0.53
C LEU A 105 -7.11 0.11 -0.11
N LEU A 106 -8.38 0.24 0.21
CA LEU A 106 -9.20 1.33 -0.29
C LEU A 106 -8.72 2.68 0.22
N PHE A 107 -8.31 2.75 1.47
CA PHE A 107 -7.86 4.00 2.06
C PHE A 107 -6.63 4.53 1.32
N TRP A 108 -5.68 3.66 1.01
CA TRP A 108 -4.51 4.07 0.25
C TRP A 108 -4.87 4.51 -1.16
N TYR A 109 -5.89 3.86 -1.76
CA TYR A 109 -6.39 4.32 -3.04
C TYR A 109 -6.96 5.73 -2.93
N GLN A 110 -7.72 6.01 -1.87
CA GLN A 110 -8.26 7.34 -1.64
C GLN A 110 -7.14 8.36 -1.45
N LEU A 111 -6.09 7.99 -0.72
CA LEU A 111 -4.94 8.88 -0.56
C LEU A 111 -4.30 9.17 -1.91
N SER A 112 -4.14 8.14 -2.73
CA SER A 112 -3.54 8.31 -4.03
C SER A 112 -4.37 9.24 -4.92
N GLU A 113 -5.68 9.07 -4.90
CA GLU A 113 -6.54 9.97 -5.65
C GLU A 113 -6.48 11.38 -5.11
N GLY A 114 -6.41 11.53 -3.79
CA GLY A 114 -6.29 12.84 -3.18
C GLY A 114 -5.00 13.54 -3.57
N MET A 115 -3.91 12.77 -3.68
CA MET A 115 -2.65 13.34 -4.14
C MET A 115 -2.77 13.84 -5.57
N ALA A 116 -3.42 13.06 -6.43
CA ALA A 116 -3.58 13.43 -7.82
C ALA A 116 -4.47 14.67 -7.97
N ALA A 117 -5.45 14.81 -7.08
CA ALA A 117 -6.38 15.92 -7.13
C ALA A 117 -5.90 17.15 -6.38
N GLY A 118 -4.78 17.04 -5.66
CA GLY A 118 -4.27 18.16 -4.88
C GLY A 118 -4.94 18.32 -3.53
N GLU A 119 -5.73 17.36 -3.11
CA GLU A 119 -6.40 17.40 -1.81
C GLU A 119 -5.51 16.91 -0.70
N VAL A 120 -4.51 16.10 -1.02
CA VAL A 120 -3.49 15.62 -0.11
C VAL A 120 -2.17 16.04 -0.74
N ILE A 121 -1.12 16.14 0.06
CA ILE A 121 0.18 16.59 -0.44
C ILE A 121 0.52 15.84 -1.71
N PRO A 122 0.73 16.56 -2.82
CA PRO A 122 0.95 15.89 -4.11
C PRO A 122 2.37 15.39 -4.25
N VAL A 123 2.53 14.41 -5.12
CA VAL A 123 3.86 13.96 -5.48
C VAL A 123 4.45 15.02 -6.42
N PRO A 124 5.71 15.40 -6.23
CA PRO A 124 6.33 16.41 -7.10
C PRO A 124 6.29 15.99 -8.56
N ASP A 125 6.12 16.97 -9.44
CA ASP A 125 6.05 16.69 -10.86
C ASP A 125 7.32 16.05 -11.40
N ASP A 126 8.45 16.35 -10.77
CA ASP A 126 9.73 15.81 -11.20
C ASP A 126 10.12 14.56 -10.42
N TYR A 127 9.17 13.94 -9.76
CA TYR A 127 9.49 12.75 -8.98
C TYR A 127 9.98 11.63 -9.89
N GLU A 128 11.09 11.04 -9.51
CA GLU A 128 11.62 9.87 -10.19
C GLU A 128 11.94 8.81 -9.17
N MET A 129 11.61 7.58 -9.50
CA MET A 129 11.91 6.47 -8.61
C MET A 129 13.41 6.25 -8.57
N SER A 130 13.91 5.90 -7.38
CA SER A 130 15.30 5.50 -7.24
C SER A 130 15.53 4.20 -8.01
N GLY A 131 16.80 3.84 -8.21
CA GLY A 131 17.09 2.57 -8.86
C GLY A 131 16.51 1.38 -8.12
N ALA A 132 16.60 1.40 -6.79
CA ALA A 132 16.05 0.31 -5.99
C ALA A 132 14.54 0.24 -6.13
N THR A 133 13.86 1.40 -6.11
CA THR A 133 12.42 1.44 -6.25
C THR A 133 11.99 0.96 -7.63
N SER A 134 12.71 1.38 -8.67
CA SER A 134 12.39 0.95 -10.04
C SER A 134 12.50 -0.56 -10.20
N GLN A 135 13.48 -1.16 -9.56
CA GLN A 135 13.63 -2.61 -9.64
C GLN A 135 12.44 -3.32 -9.01
N VAL A 136 11.98 -2.83 -7.86
CA VAL A 136 10.82 -3.42 -7.21
C VAL A 136 9.57 -3.20 -8.05
N PHE A 137 9.41 -2.00 -8.61
CA PHE A 137 8.26 -1.71 -9.46
C PHE A 137 8.21 -2.65 -10.66
N ASN A 138 9.35 -2.90 -11.27
CA ASN A 138 9.40 -3.81 -12.41
C ASN A 138 9.02 -5.23 -12.02
N LYS A 139 9.42 -5.67 -10.83
CA LYS A 139 9.02 -6.99 -10.35
C LYS A 139 7.51 -7.05 -10.13
N ILE A 140 6.94 -5.98 -9.60
CA ILE A 140 5.51 -5.95 -9.32
C ILE A 140 4.72 -5.98 -10.62
N THR A 141 5.11 -5.17 -11.60
CA THR A 141 4.37 -5.10 -12.85
C THR A 141 4.50 -6.37 -13.69
N ALA A 142 5.47 -7.21 -13.38
CA ALA A 142 5.60 -8.51 -14.04
C ALA A 142 4.60 -9.53 -13.48
N LEU A 143 3.97 -9.23 -12.34
CA LEU A 143 2.98 -10.14 -11.76
C LEU A 143 1.65 -9.98 -12.47
N GLU A 144 0.81 -10.99 -12.36
CA GLU A 144 -0.54 -10.87 -12.87
C GLU A 144 -1.34 -9.92 -11.98
N PHE A 145 -2.41 -9.40 -12.53
CA PHE A 145 -3.18 -8.38 -11.82
C PHE A 145 -3.63 -8.85 -10.44
N ASN A 146 -4.13 -10.06 -10.33
CA ASN A 146 -4.58 -10.57 -9.04
C ASN A 146 -3.43 -10.68 -8.05
N GLN A 147 -2.25 -11.02 -8.53
CA GLN A 147 -1.08 -11.08 -7.68
C GLN A 147 -0.66 -9.70 -7.22
N GLN A 148 -0.80 -8.71 -8.10
CA GLN A 148 -0.48 -7.33 -7.72
C GLN A 148 -1.42 -6.84 -6.62
N ILE A 149 -2.70 -7.15 -6.71
CA ILE A 149 -3.67 -6.78 -5.68
C ILE A 149 -3.32 -7.47 -4.36
N THR A 150 -3.00 -8.76 -4.43
CA THR A 150 -2.63 -9.51 -3.22
C THR A 150 -1.39 -8.91 -2.58
N LEU A 151 -0.41 -8.56 -3.41
CA LEU A 151 0.81 -7.95 -2.90
C LEU A 151 0.53 -6.61 -2.23
N LEU A 152 -0.26 -5.75 -2.88
CA LEU A 152 -0.61 -4.47 -2.28
C LEU A 152 -1.32 -4.65 -0.95
N ARG A 153 -2.23 -5.61 -0.88
CA ARG A 153 -2.93 -5.87 0.38
C ARG A 153 -1.93 -6.21 1.49
N HIS A 154 -0.97 -7.07 1.18
CA HIS A 154 0.04 -7.42 2.17
C HIS A 154 0.95 -6.24 2.53
N CYS A 155 1.22 -5.38 1.56
CA CYS A 155 2.03 -4.19 1.85
C CYS A 155 1.34 -3.27 2.84
N VAL A 156 0.05 -3.07 2.70
CA VAL A 156 -0.64 -2.04 3.47
C VAL A 156 -1.28 -2.58 4.75
N VAL A 157 -1.48 -3.89 4.85
CA VAL A 157 -2.19 -4.44 6.00
C VAL A 157 -1.34 -4.37 7.27
N ASP A 158 -0.03 -4.45 7.13
CA ASP A 158 0.86 -4.43 8.29
C ASP A 158 1.21 -3.03 8.76
N MET A 159 0.79 -2.00 8.04
CA MET A 159 1.09 -0.64 8.40
C MET A 159 0.23 -0.19 9.58
N GLY A 160 0.74 0.74 10.35
CA GLY A 160 -0.01 1.34 11.44
C GLY A 160 -0.21 0.42 12.63
N ALA A 161 0.58 -0.59 12.74
CA ALA A 161 0.39 -1.59 13.78
C ALA A 161 0.62 -1.08 15.19
#